data_a72c99be6d59f6335ba6db67f62df53c
#
_entry.id   a72c99be6d59f6335ba6db67f62df53c
#
_cell.length_a   1.000
_cell.length_b   1.000
_cell.length_c   1.000
_cell.angle_alpha   90.00
_cell.angle_beta   90.00
_cell.angle_gamma   90.00
#
_symmetry.space_group_name_H-M   'P 1'
#
loop_
_entity.id
_entity.type
_entity.pdbx_description
1 polymer ?
#
loop_
_entity_poly.entity_id
_entity_poly.type
_entity_poly.pdbx_seq_one_letter_code
_entity_poly.pdbx_strand_id
1 'polypeptide(L)'
;MAYLHFSEDELAGRRQRACEKMAAQGLDAVLLFKQESMFYLTGYDTGGYSLFQCLIMRADGDLVLVTRSADKLQAAHTSMIPDVRIWIDKGGANPAHDVVAVLKEKGLAGKQVGVELHAWCLTGQRWDMVRNALDGFCSHSDATDLIQGLRLIKSPAEMEYVR
;
A
#
# COMPACT_ATOMS: atom_id res chain seq x y z
N MET A 1 1.00 19.47 10.58
CA MET A 1 -0.22 19.03 9.86
C MET A 1 0.23 18.64 8.46
N ALA A 2 -0.17 17.48 7.95
CA ALA A 2 0.17 17.05 6.60
C ALA A 2 -0.54 17.94 5.56
N TYR A 3 0.12 18.17 4.43
CA TYR A 3 -0.51 18.82 3.27
C TYR A 3 -1.24 17.74 2.46
N LEU A 4 -2.55 17.80 2.45
CA LEU A 4 -3.40 16.84 1.75
C LEU A 4 -4.13 17.51 0.59
N HIS A 5 -4.15 16.86 -0.57
CA HIS A 5 -4.93 17.31 -1.73
C HIS A 5 -6.43 17.06 -1.57
N PHE A 6 -6.81 16.06 -0.77
CA PHE A 6 -8.18 15.71 -0.45
C PHE A 6 -8.41 15.78 1.05
N SER A 7 -9.65 16.04 1.47
CA SER A 7 -10.00 16.05 2.89
C SER A 7 -9.79 14.68 3.55
N GLU A 8 -9.62 14.68 4.86
CA GLU A 8 -9.48 13.46 5.66
C GLU A 8 -10.72 12.56 5.50
N ASP A 9 -11.92 13.15 5.43
CA ASP A 9 -13.18 12.43 5.24
C ASP A 9 -13.24 11.75 3.86
N GLU A 10 -12.79 12.43 2.79
CA GLU A 10 -12.70 11.82 1.46
C GLU A 10 -11.75 10.62 1.47
N LEU A 11 -10.56 10.78 2.05
CA LEU A 11 -9.58 9.69 2.16
C LEU A 11 -10.11 8.54 3.03
N ALA A 12 -10.82 8.83 4.12
CA ALA A 12 -11.45 7.83 4.97
C ALA A 12 -12.53 7.04 4.20
N GLY A 13 -13.38 7.73 3.45
CA GLY A 13 -14.39 7.08 2.60
C GLY A 13 -13.78 6.18 1.53
N ARG A 14 -12.62 6.56 0.94
CA ARG A 14 -11.89 5.72 -0.02
C ARG A 14 -11.35 4.44 0.65
N ARG A 15 -10.79 4.55 1.85
CA ARG A 15 -10.31 3.39 2.62
C ARG A 15 -11.46 2.46 3.00
N GLN A 16 -12.60 3.01 3.42
CA GLN A 16 -13.79 2.21 3.72
C GLN A 16 -14.24 1.38 2.52
N ARG A 17 -14.36 2.00 1.33
CA ARG A 17 -14.71 1.27 0.09
C ARG A 17 -13.67 0.20 -0.27
N ALA A 18 -12.39 0.45 0.02
CA ALA A 18 -11.36 -0.56 -0.18
C ALA A 18 -11.51 -1.74 0.79
N CYS A 19 -11.80 -1.49 2.08
CA CYS A 19 -12.10 -2.53 3.06
C CYS A 19 -13.31 -3.38 2.66
N GLU A 20 -14.38 -2.75 2.18
CA GLU A 20 -15.58 -3.45 1.68
C GLU A 20 -15.25 -4.38 0.50
N LYS A 21 -14.43 -3.92 -0.46
CA LYS A 21 -13.95 -4.76 -1.56
C LYS A 21 -13.04 -5.90 -1.09
N MET A 22 -12.16 -5.64 -0.14
CA MET A 22 -11.31 -6.67 0.46
C MET A 22 -12.17 -7.75 1.12
N ALA A 23 -13.16 -7.35 1.91
CA ALA A 23 -14.09 -8.27 2.56
C ALA A 23 -14.86 -9.14 1.55
N ALA A 24 -15.33 -8.54 0.45
CA ALA A 24 -16.01 -9.26 -0.62
C ALA A 24 -15.11 -10.28 -1.35
N GLN A 25 -13.79 -10.09 -1.30
CA GLN A 25 -12.79 -11.00 -1.89
C GLN A 25 -12.15 -11.94 -0.84
N GLY A 26 -12.57 -11.87 0.41
CA GLY A 26 -12.00 -12.67 1.50
C GLY A 26 -10.54 -12.35 1.83
N LEU A 27 -10.11 -11.10 1.61
CA LEU A 27 -8.76 -10.65 1.88
C LEU A 27 -8.64 -10.07 3.30
N ASP A 28 -7.66 -10.54 4.07
CA ASP A 28 -7.33 -10.01 5.40
C ASP A 28 -6.44 -8.77 5.33
N ALA A 29 -5.63 -8.66 4.26
CA ALA A 29 -4.78 -7.51 3.98
C ALA A 29 -4.50 -7.39 2.48
N VAL A 30 -4.00 -6.22 2.06
CA VAL A 30 -3.47 -6.00 0.71
C VAL A 30 -2.12 -5.29 0.75
N LEU A 31 -1.20 -5.75 -0.10
CA LEU A 31 0.10 -5.14 -0.36
C LEU A 31 -0.02 -4.27 -1.61
N LEU A 32 0.08 -2.97 -1.45
CA LEU A 32 -0.04 -1.99 -2.51
C LEU A 32 1.33 -1.43 -2.87
N PHE A 33 1.65 -1.46 -4.14
CA PHE A 33 2.95 -1.03 -4.68
C PHE A 33 2.84 0.16 -5.63
N LYS A 34 1.65 0.47 -6.17
CA LYS A 34 1.43 1.66 -6.99
C LYS A 34 1.34 2.92 -6.16
N GLN A 35 2.07 3.95 -6.56
CA GLN A 35 1.99 5.28 -5.94
C GLN A 35 0.58 5.85 -6.03
N GLU A 36 -0.09 5.65 -7.16
CA GLU A 36 -1.46 6.11 -7.37
C GLU A 36 -2.45 5.45 -6.40
N SER A 37 -2.24 4.18 -6.03
CA SER A 37 -3.06 3.50 -5.03
C SER A 37 -2.78 4.03 -3.63
N MET A 38 -1.49 4.25 -3.30
CA MET A 38 -1.08 4.86 -2.03
C MET A 38 -1.64 6.28 -1.90
N PHE A 39 -1.48 7.12 -2.93
CA PHE A 39 -2.02 8.48 -2.97
C PHE A 39 -3.54 8.48 -2.83
N TYR A 40 -4.25 7.62 -3.57
CA TYR A 40 -5.71 7.53 -3.53
C TYR A 40 -6.24 7.26 -2.12
N LEU A 41 -5.58 6.37 -1.36
CA LEU A 41 -6.04 5.95 -0.04
C LEU A 41 -5.57 6.85 1.10
N THR A 42 -4.42 7.52 0.95
CA THR A 42 -3.72 8.14 2.08
C THR A 42 -3.27 9.58 1.85
N GLY A 43 -3.29 10.05 0.61
CA GLY A 43 -2.70 11.31 0.19
C GLY A 43 -1.18 11.25 0.00
N TYR A 44 -0.53 10.10 0.23
CA TYR A 44 0.92 9.96 0.11
C TYR A 44 1.41 10.30 -1.30
N ASP A 45 1.94 11.50 -1.44
CA ASP A 45 2.48 12.04 -2.68
C ASP A 45 3.98 11.80 -2.72
N THR A 46 4.41 10.89 -3.58
CA THR A 46 5.82 10.48 -3.70
C THR A 46 6.27 10.39 -5.15
N GLY A 47 7.48 10.88 -5.43
CA GLY A 47 8.17 10.68 -6.71
C GLY A 47 8.93 9.33 -6.81
N GLY A 48 8.88 8.50 -5.78
CA GLY A 48 9.65 7.26 -5.67
C GLY A 48 9.09 6.06 -6.45
N TYR A 49 8.44 6.27 -7.58
CA TYR A 49 7.71 5.23 -8.34
C TYR A 49 8.57 4.03 -8.81
N SER A 50 9.87 4.21 -8.96
CA SER A 50 10.80 3.14 -9.36
C SER A 50 11.45 2.42 -8.17
N LEU A 51 11.21 2.89 -6.95
CA LEU A 51 11.87 2.40 -5.74
C LEU A 51 10.92 1.51 -4.94
N PHE A 52 11.48 0.51 -4.25
CA PHE A 52 10.64 -0.39 -3.47
C PHE A 52 9.96 0.36 -2.32
N GLN A 53 8.65 0.42 -2.39
CA GLN A 53 7.76 0.91 -1.35
C GLN A 53 6.55 -0.02 -1.32
N CYS A 54 6.04 -0.31 -0.14
CA CYS A 54 4.86 -1.15 0.04
C CYS A 54 3.94 -0.54 1.10
N LEU A 55 2.73 -0.17 0.72
CA LEU A 55 1.68 0.17 1.66
C LEU A 55 0.90 -1.11 1.98
N ILE A 56 0.93 -1.50 3.24
CA ILE A 56 0.15 -2.60 3.78
C ILE A 56 -1.14 -2.00 4.33
N MET A 57 -2.28 -2.45 3.82
CA MET A 57 -3.59 -2.08 4.34
C MET A 57 -4.30 -3.34 4.81
N ARG A 58 -4.71 -3.35 6.08
CA ARG A 58 -5.50 -4.45 6.65
C ARG A 58 -6.99 -4.25 6.39
N ALA A 59 -7.75 -5.34 6.47
CA ALA A 59 -9.21 -5.31 6.27
C ALA A 59 -9.96 -4.44 7.29
N ASP A 60 -9.35 -4.12 8.44
CA ASP A 60 -9.88 -3.19 9.45
C ASP A 60 -9.49 -1.72 9.20
N GLY A 61 -8.76 -1.45 8.12
CA GLY A 61 -8.32 -0.11 7.72
C GLY A 61 -6.97 0.33 8.31
N ASP A 62 -6.29 -0.52 9.12
CA ASP A 62 -4.95 -0.22 9.62
C ASP A 62 -3.94 -0.14 8.47
N LEU A 63 -3.03 0.83 8.55
CA LEU A 63 -2.09 1.19 7.50
C LEU A 63 -0.66 1.19 8.00
N VAL A 64 0.22 0.52 7.27
CA VAL A 64 1.68 0.58 7.49
C VAL A 64 2.39 0.79 6.16
N LEU A 65 3.23 1.79 6.07
CA LEU A 65 4.10 2.01 4.92
C LEU A 65 5.50 1.48 5.20
N VAL A 66 5.97 0.57 4.36
CA VAL A 66 7.37 0.12 4.33
C VAL A 66 8.08 0.86 3.20
N THR A 67 9.04 1.73 3.53
CA THR A 67 9.73 2.58 2.56
C THR A 67 11.19 2.85 2.98
N ARG A 68 11.92 3.67 2.23
CA ARG A 68 13.29 4.05 2.55
C ARG A 68 13.35 5.27 3.48
N SER A 69 14.49 5.48 4.12
CA SER A 69 14.71 6.64 5.00
C SER A 69 14.48 7.99 4.30
N ALA A 70 14.85 8.09 3.02
CA ALA A 70 14.66 9.31 2.23
C ALA A 70 13.18 9.70 2.06
N ASP A 71 12.28 8.73 2.05
CA ASP A 71 10.86 8.96 1.81
C ASP A 71 10.06 9.22 3.11
N LYS A 72 10.70 9.06 4.28
CA LYS A 72 10.04 9.21 5.59
C LYS A 72 9.43 10.60 5.81
N LEU A 73 10.20 11.64 5.50
CA LEU A 73 9.72 13.03 5.66
C LEU A 73 8.58 13.33 4.68
N GLN A 74 8.67 12.83 3.46
CA GLN A 74 7.61 12.96 2.47
C GLN A 74 6.31 12.32 2.98
N ALA A 75 6.36 11.08 3.49
CA ALA A 75 5.21 10.42 4.07
C ALA A 75 4.59 11.24 5.22
N ALA A 76 5.43 11.78 6.12
CA ALA A 76 4.96 12.59 7.24
C ALA A 76 4.30 13.91 6.80
N HIS A 77 4.75 14.50 5.67
CA HIS A 77 4.24 15.78 5.20
C HIS A 77 3.04 15.68 4.26
N THR A 78 2.86 14.55 3.56
CA THR A 78 1.84 14.44 2.51
C THR A 78 0.80 13.35 2.77
N SER A 79 0.90 12.59 3.86
CA SER A 79 -0.01 11.47 4.08
C SER A 79 -0.62 11.42 5.48
N MET A 80 -1.67 10.59 5.59
CA MET A 80 -2.30 10.22 6.85
C MET A 80 -1.82 8.86 7.38
N ILE A 81 -0.70 8.33 6.88
CA ILE A 81 -0.20 7.03 7.29
C ILE A 81 0.39 7.12 8.70
N PRO A 82 -0.16 6.40 9.71
CA PRO A 82 0.29 6.54 11.09
C PRO A 82 1.58 5.78 11.39
N ASP A 83 1.87 4.73 10.62
CA ASP A 83 3.01 3.83 10.86
C ASP A 83 3.88 3.75 9.60
N VAL A 84 5.10 4.29 9.70
CA VAL A 84 6.08 4.31 8.60
C VAL A 84 7.33 3.56 9.04
N ARG A 85 7.59 2.42 8.43
CA ARG A 85 8.73 1.55 8.68
C ARG A 85 9.80 1.73 7.61
N ILE A 86 11.04 1.80 8.05
CA ILE A 86 12.18 2.08 7.17
C ILE A 86 12.98 0.81 6.95
N TRP A 87 13.09 0.39 5.69
CA TRP A 87 14.09 -0.58 5.29
C TRP A 87 15.39 0.12 4.86
N ILE A 88 16.52 -0.53 5.09
CA ILE A 88 17.84 0.07 4.81
C ILE A 88 18.28 -0.32 3.40
N ASP A 89 18.37 0.68 2.53
CA ASP A 89 18.83 0.54 1.14
C ASP A 89 20.37 0.37 1.12
N LYS A 90 20.82 -0.86 1.06
CA LYS A 90 22.23 -1.26 1.00
C LYS A 90 22.41 -2.46 0.07
N GLY A 91 23.63 -2.72 -0.35
CA GLY A 91 23.95 -3.90 -1.16
C GLY A 91 23.46 -5.20 -0.51
N GLY A 92 22.70 -6.00 -1.27
CA GLY A 92 22.10 -7.25 -0.79
C GLY A 92 20.85 -7.10 0.10
N ALA A 93 20.31 -5.89 0.25
CA ALA A 93 19.07 -5.67 1.00
C ALA A 93 17.89 -6.39 0.34
N ASN A 94 17.05 -6.99 1.15
CA ASN A 94 15.79 -7.58 0.71
C ASN A 94 14.62 -6.96 1.51
N PRO A 95 13.99 -5.90 0.99
CA PRO A 95 12.92 -5.20 1.68
C PRO A 95 11.64 -6.05 1.86
N ALA A 96 11.52 -7.18 1.16
CA ALA A 96 10.41 -8.10 1.38
C ALA A 96 10.43 -8.72 2.78
N HIS A 97 11.60 -8.86 3.40
CA HIS A 97 11.69 -9.34 4.79
C HIS A 97 11.09 -8.32 5.77
N ASP A 98 11.28 -7.01 5.51
CA ASP A 98 10.67 -5.95 6.32
C ASP A 98 9.14 -5.96 6.16
N VAL A 99 8.63 -6.21 4.95
CA VAL A 99 7.18 -6.39 4.70
C VAL A 99 6.64 -7.57 5.52
N VAL A 100 7.29 -8.75 5.45
CA VAL A 100 6.83 -9.93 6.19
C VAL A 100 6.95 -9.74 7.71
N ALA A 101 7.96 -9.02 8.18
CA ALA A 101 8.08 -8.69 9.60
C ALA A 101 6.86 -7.87 10.10
N VAL A 102 6.42 -6.88 9.30
CA VAL A 102 5.19 -6.12 9.60
C VAL A 102 3.96 -7.02 9.54
N LEU A 103 3.81 -7.86 8.51
CA LEU A 103 2.68 -8.79 8.41
C LEU A 103 2.61 -9.73 9.62
N LYS A 104 3.76 -10.22 10.10
CA LYS A 104 3.85 -11.06 11.30
C LYS A 104 3.43 -10.30 12.56
N GLU A 105 3.92 -9.07 12.74
CA GLU A 105 3.55 -8.19 13.86
C GLU A 105 2.04 -7.93 13.89
N LYS A 106 1.44 -7.76 12.70
CA LYS A 106 0.01 -7.50 12.53
C LYS A 106 -0.87 -8.77 12.55
N GLY A 107 -0.31 -9.95 12.84
CA GLY A 107 -1.05 -11.20 13.00
C GLY A 107 -1.58 -11.81 11.69
N LEU A 108 -0.89 -11.56 10.57
CA LEU A 108 -1.32 -12.00 9.24
C LEU A 108 -0.71 -13.35 8.82
N ALA A 109 -0.07 -14.10 9.72
CA ALA A 109 0.39 -15.46 9.45
C ALA A 109 -0.80 -16.39 9.14
N GLY A 110 -0.71 -17.16 8.06
CA GLY A 110 -1.77 -18.07 7.59
C GLY A 110 -3.01 -17.37 7.00
N LYS A 111 -2.98 -16.05 6.84
CA LYS A 111 -4.08 -15.23 6.33
C LYS A 111 -4.04 -15.09 4.80
N GLN A 112 -5.13 -14.56 4.23
CA GLN A 112 -5.23 -14.29 2.80
C GLN A 112 -4.82 -12.86 2.48
N VAL A 113 -3.75 -12.67 1.71
CA VAL A 113 -3.18 -11.36 1.38
C VAL A 113 -3.30 -11.11 -0.12
N GLY A 114 -3.93 -9.99 -0.49
CA GLY A 114 -3.94 -9.51 -1.87
C GLY A 114 -2.61 -8.80 -2.20
N VAL A 115 -2.13 -8.94 -3.44
CA VAL A 115 -0.91 -8.26 -3.89
C VAL A 115 -1.18 -7.48 -5.17
N GLU A 116 -0.86 -6.19 -5.17
CA GLU A 116 -0.96 -5.34 -6.36
C GLU A 116 0.27 -5.59 -7.26
N LEU A 117 0.12 -6.49 -8.23
CA LEU A 117 1.24 -6.97 -9.05
C LEU A 117 1.64 -5.99 -10.17
N HIS A 118 0.72 -5.20 -10.69
CA HIS A 118 0.98 -4.28 -11.79
C HIS A 118 1.48 -2.93 -11.28
N ALA A 119 2.74 -2.85 -10.83
CA ALA A 119 3.37 -1.64 -10.32
C ALA A 119 4.80 -1.47 -10.84
N TRP A 120 5.21 -0.24 -11.15
CA TRP A 120 6.54 0.07 -11.67
C TRP A 120 7.67 -0.33 -10.73
N CYS A 121 7.46 -0.16 -9.42
CA CYS A 121 8.47 -0.53 -8.43
C CYS A 121 8.54 -2.03 -8.16
N LEU A 122 7.56 -2.82 -8.58
CA LEU A 122 7.52 -4.26 -8.41
C LEU A 122 8.02 -4.96 -9.68
N THR A 123 9.32 -4.84 -9.95
CA THR A 123 9.98 -5.56 -11.04
C THR A 123 9.89 -7.08 -10.82
N GLY A 124 10.13 -7.88 -11.85
CA GLY A 124 10.14 -9.34 -11.73
C GLY A 124 11.02 -9.84 -10.58
N GLN A 125 12.24 -9.27 -10.44
CA GLN A 125 13.14 -9.63 -9.34
C GLN A 125 12.55 -9.27 -7.96
N ARG A 126 11.95 -8.09 -7.82
CA ARG A 126 11.32 -7.67 -6.56
C ARG A 126 10.08 -8.48 -6.24
N TRP A 127 9.32 -8.85 -7.26
CA TRP A 127 8.20 -9.77 -7.08
C TRP A 127 8.67 -11.13 -6.59
N ASP A 128 9.74 -11.69 -7.14
CA ASP A 128 10.31 -12.95 -6.65
C ASP A 128 10.77 -12.84 -5.19
N MET A 129 11.36 -11.72 -4.78
CA MET A 129 11.71 -11.46 -3.36
C MET A 129 10.47 -11.48 -2.48
N VAL A 130 9.40 -10.78 -2.87
CA VAL A 130 8.14 -10.70 -2.11
C VAL A 130 7.48 -12.07 -2.05
N ARG A 131 7.30 -12.73 -3.20
CA ARG A 131 6.68 -14.06 -3.30
C ARG A 131 7.40 -15.09 -2.42
N ASN A 132 8.73 -15.14 -2.51
CA ASN A 132 9.53 -16.09 -1.73
C ASN A 132 9.47 -15.78 -0.23
N ALA A 133 9.34 -14.51 0.18
CA ALA A 133 9.18 -14.14 1.58
C ALA A 133 7.77 -14.45 2.12
N LEU A 134 6.74 -14.43 1.27
CA LEU A 134 5.36 -14.81 1.63
C LEU A 134 5.15 -16.32 1.65
N ASP A 135 5.98 -17.08 0.93
CA ASP A 135 5.84 -18.55 0.83
C ASP A 135 5.96 -19.19 2.21
N GLY A 136 5.00 -20.09 2.53
CA GLY A 136 4.88 -20.72 3.84
C GLY A 136 4.46 -19.79 4.98
N PHE A 137 4.36 -18.47 4.75
CA PHE A 137 3.91 -17.50 5.76
C PHE A 137 2.41 -17.20 5.66
N CYS A 138 1.90 -16.92 4.46
CA CYS A 138 0.48 -16.62 4.19
C CYS A 138 0.09 -17.05 2.78
N SER A 139 -1.22 -17.16 2.54
CA SER A 139 -1.74 -17.32 1.17
C SER A 139 -1.80 -15.97 0.49
N HIS A 140 -1.53 -15.91 -0.82
CA HIS A 140 -1.63 -14.66 -1.57
C HIS A 140 -2.31 -14.83 -2.91
N SER A 141 -2.91 -13.74 -3.40
CA SER A 141 -3.58 -13.66 -4.70
C SER A 141 -3.36 -12.30 -5.35
N ASP A 142 -3.56 -12.23 -6.67
CA ASP A 142 -3.52 -10.96 -7.40
C ASP A 142 -4.69 -10.06 -6.99
N ALA A 143 -4.38 -8.85 -6.54
CA ALA A 143 -5.34 -7.81 -6.18
C ALA A 143 -5.09 -6.51 -6.97
N THR A 144 -4.46 -6.61 -8.15
CA THR A 144 -4.11 -5.48 -9.02
C THR A 144 -5.31 -4.55 -9.28
N ASP A 145 -6.49 -5.12 -9.51
CA ASP A 145 -7.69 -4.35 -9.87
C ASP A 145 -8.48 -3.84 -8.66
N LEU A 146 -8.09 -4.16 -7.43
CA LEU A 146 -8.84 -3.80 -6.24
C LEU A 146 -8.98 -2.27 -6.12
N ILE A 147 -7.85 -1.56 -6.02
CA ILE A 147 -7.85 -0.08 -5.90
C ILE A 147 -8.07 0.58 -7.26
N GLN A 148 -7.51 0.02 -8.33
CA GLN A 148 -7.72 0.54 -9.68
C GLN A 148 -9.21 0.61 -10.04
N GLY A 149 -9.99 -0.41 -9.70
CA GLY A 149 -11.43 -0.44 -9.93
C GLY A 149 -12.20 0.65 -9.14
N LEU A 150 -11.74 1.01 -7.92
CA LEU A 150 -12.31 2.12 -7.16
C LEU A 150 -12.04 3.49 -7.79
N ARG A 151 -10.90 3.65 -8.45
CA ARG A 151 -10.48 4.90 -9.10
C ARG A 151 -11.18 5.16 -10.43
N LEU A 152 -11.86 4.18 -11.02
CA LEU A 152 -12.58 4.35 -12.29
C LEU A 152 -13.74 5.36 -12.18
N ILE A 153 -14.49 5.30 -11.09
CA ILE A 153 -15.60 6.21 -10.84
C ILE A 153 -15.12 7.34 -9.94
N LYS A 154 -15.11 8.57 -10.48
CA LYS A 154 -14.58 9.74 -9.78
C LYS A 154 -15.58 10.26 -8.74
N SER A 155 -15.07 10.63 -7.57
CA SER A 155 -15.86 11.34 -6.56
C SER A 155 -16.09 12.80 -6.96
N PRO A 156 -17.07 13.50 -6.34
CA PRO A 156 -17.22 14.94 -6.56
C PRO A 156 -15.93 15.73 -6.28
N ALA A 157 -15.17 15.37 -5.25
CA ALA A 157 -13.91 16.01 -4.92
C ALA A 157 -12.83 15.79 -6.01
N GLU A 158 -12.78 14.60 -6.62
CA GLU A 158 -11.90 14.32 -7.76
C GLU A 158 -12.30 15.10 -9.01
N MET A 159 -13.61 15.32 -9.22
CA MET A 159 -14.12 16.08 -10.37
C MET A 159 -13.71 17.56 -10.34
N GLU A 160 -13.47 18.13 -9.16
CA GLU A 160 -12.95 19.51 -9.05
C GLU A 160 -11.54 19.65 -9.65
N TYR A 161 -10.74 18.59 -9.62
CA TYR A 161 -9.39 18.57 -10.21
C TYR A 161 -9.37 18.22 -11.71
N VAL A 162 -10.47 17.69 -12.24
CA VAL A 162 -10.59 17.31 -13.66
C VAL A 162 -11.10 18.48 -14.53
N ARG A 163 -11.72 19.48 -13.93
CA ARG A 163 -12.22 20.69 -14.59
C ARG A 163 -11.14 21.74 -14.79
#